data_53f7aedb2dac5df76616c187c7f4a0d1
#
_entry.id   53f7aedb2dac5df76616c187c7f4a0d1
#
_cell.length_a   1.000
_cell.length_b   1.000
_cell.length_c   1.000
_cell.angle_alpha   90.00
_cell.angle_beta   90.00
_cell.angle_gamma   90.00
#
_symmetry.space_group_name_H-M   'P 1'
#
loop_
_entity.id
_entity.type
_entity.pdbx_description
1 polymer ?
#
loop_
_entity_poly.entity_id
_entity_poly.type
_entity_poly.pdbx_seq_one_letter_code
_entity_poly.pdbx_strand_id
1 'polypeptide(L)'
;LPDKKRIIIASAPHSSTFDAIYAYFVCLATDLKFYFLGSVSMFTRIVVPLPFKKNPDKLGIPHPFGKFQNNALLEFGGIPVWRTKPTGVTQQVIDQLKSKDKFILYLTVEGEMKTNETIKSGFHYIGKALDATIVPTKIDYENRRFELMEELPLTDSAELDKESLMDRYHLVKGRNKVFYKPGTK
;
A
#
# COMPACT_ATOMS: atom_id res chain seq x y z
N LEU A 1 -14.63 -2.49 9.56
CA LEU A 1 -13.33 -3.03 9.95
C LEU A 1 -13.49 -3.89 11.20
N PRO A 2 -12.66 -4.94 11.39
CA PRO A 2 -12.66 -5.73 12.61
C PRO A 2 -12.29 -4.88 13.84
N ASP A 3 -12.80 -5.24 15.00
CA ASP A 3 -12.42 -4.60 16.28
C ASP A 3 -11.04 -5.10 16.73
N LYS A 4 -10.02 -4.65 16.02
CA LYS A 4 -8.62 -4.99 16.24
C LYS A 4 -7.78 -3.72 16.39
N LYS A 5 -6.74 -3.81 17.22
CA LYS A 5 -5.85 -2.67 17.47
C LYS A 5 -4.92 -2.37 16.28
N ARG A 6 -4.48 -3.40 15.58
CA ARG A 6 -3.50 -3.28 14.49
C ARG A 6 -4.07 -3.93 13.24
N ILE A 7 -4.29 -3.13 12.21
CA ILE A 7 -4.93 -3.56 10.96
C ILE A 7 -4.06 -3.17 9.78
N ILE A 8 -3.91 -4.09 8.84
CA ILE A 8 -3.31 -3.83 7.53
C ILE A 8 -4.39 -3.99 6.47
N ILE A 9 -4.76 -2.90 5.83
CA ILE A 9 -5.61 -2.90 4.64
C ILE A 9 -4.73 -3.22 3.45
N ALA A 10 -4.84 -4.46 2.97
CA ALA A 10 -4.10 -4.97 1.83
C ALA A 10 -4.93 -4.78 0.57
N SER A 11 -4.53 -3.87 -0.32
CA SER A 11 -5.35 -3.42 -1.44
C SER A 11 -4.78 -3.84 -2.80
N ALA A 12 -5.66 -4.28 -3.70
CA ALA A 12 -5.39 -4.52 -5.13
C ALA A 12 -6.69 -4.34 -5.96
N PRO A 13 -6.57 -4.13 -7.28
CA PRO A 13 -5.35 -3.83 -8.04
C PRO A 13 -4.89 -2.38 -7.88
N HIS A 14 -3.57 -2.15 -7.86
CA HIS A 14 -3.00 -0.81 -7.89
C HIS A 14 -2.73 -0.39 -9.34
N SER A 15 -3.70 0.22 -9.95
CA SER A 15 -3.74 0.50 -11.39
C SER A 15 -3.60 1.98 -11.75
N SER A 16 -3.73 2.86 -10.75
CA SER A 16 -3.75 4.30 -10.97
C SER A 16 -3.34 5.09 -9.73
N THR A 17 -2.80 6.29 -9.92
CA THR A 17 -2.60 7.27 -8.81
C THR A 17 -3.92 7.65 -8.13
N PHE A 18 -5.04 7.51 -8.85
CA PHE A 18 -6.37 7.75 -8.28
C PHE A 18 -6.75 6.75 -7.20
N ASP A 19 -6.14 5.56 -7.16
CA ASP A 19 -6.40 4.55 -6.12
C ASP A 19 -6.07 5.12 -4.72
N ALA A 20 -4.97 5.88 -4.60
CA ALA A 20 -4.60 6.56 -3.37
C ALA A 20 -5.58 7.69 -3.01
N ILE A 21 -6.07 8.42 -4.01
CA ILE A 21 -7.05 9.50 -3.83
C ILE A 21 -8.38 8.91 -3.35
N TYR A 22 -8.84 7.83 -3.95
CA TYR A 22 -10.07 7.14 -3.51
C TYR A 22 -9.93 6.57 -2.10
N ALA A 23 -8.81 5.92 -1.79
CA ALA A 23 -8.56 5.43 -0.43
C ALA A 23 -8.60 6.58 0.59
N TYR A 24 -8.02 7.74 0.26
CA TYR A 24 -8.07 8.93 1.10
C TYR A 24 -9.51 9.43 1.31
N PHE A 25 -10.31 9.52 0.25
CA PHE A 25 -11.72 9.92 0.39
C PHE A 25 -12.55 8.92 1.20
N VAL A 26 -12.30 7.61 1.05
CA VAL A 26 -12.95 6.59 1.88
C VAL A 26 -12.61 6.80 3.35
N CYS A 27 -11.37 7.11 3.67
CA CYS A 27 -10.95 7.37 5.04
C CYS A 27 -11.58 8.64 5.61
N LEU A 28 -11.68 9.72 4.82
CA LEU A 28 -12.39 10.93 5.23
C LEU A 28 -13.88 10.66 5.47
N ALA A 29 -14.51 9.91 4.58
CA ALA A 29 -15.94 9.58 4.70
C ALA A 29 -16.27 8.67 5.89
N THR A 30 -15.28 7.91 6.38
CA THR A 30 -15.43 6.95 7.48
C THR A 30 -14.75 7.39 8.77
N ASP A 31 -14.19 8.60 8.81
CA ASP A 31 -13.39 9.14 9.93
C ASP A 31 -12.24 8.21 10.37
N LEU A 32 -11.69 7.44 9.44
CA LEU A 32 -10.58 6.52 9.69
C LEU A 32 -9.25 7.23 9.52
N LYS A 33 -8.44 7.26 10.58
CA LYS A 33 -7.03 7.66 10.51
C LYS A 33 -6.17 6.46 10.15
N PHE A 34 -5.45 6.53 9.05
CA PHE A 34 -4.59 5.45 8.58
C PHE A 34 -3.19 5.93 8.21
N TYR A 35 -2.25 5.00 8.24
CA TYR A 35 -0.90 5.18 7.71
C TYR A 35 -0.83 4.65 6.28
N PHE A 36 -0.04 5.30 5.42
CA PHE A 36 0.21 4.85 4.05
C PHE A 36 1.69 4.97 3.69
N LEU A 37 2.14 4.12 2.78
CA LEU A 37 3.55 4.13 2.35
C LEU A 37 3.73 5.06 1.16
N GLY A 38 4.73 5.90 1.22
CA GLY A 38 5.14 6.73 0.11
C GLY A 38 6.66 6.68 -0.11
N SER A 39 7.11 6.69 -1.36
CA SER A 39 8.54 6.88 -1.64
C SER A 39 8.99 8.23 -1.05
N VAL A 40 10.16 8.28 -0.46
CA VAL A 40 10.74 9.51 0.12
C VAL A 40 10.72 10.68 -0.87
N SER A 41 10.83 10.42 -2.17
CA SER A 41 10.71 11.43 -3.20
C SER A 41 9.33 12.12 -3.22
N MET A 42 8.27 11.43 -2.86
CA MET A 42 6.91 11.99 -2.79
C MET A 42 6.78 13.03 -1.67
N PHE A 43 7.58 12.91 -0.62
CA PHE A 43 7.53 13.84 0.52
C PHE A 43 8.28 15.14 0.29
N THR A 44 9.30 15.15 -0.58
CA THR A 44 10.23 16.28 -0.72
C THR A 44 10.32 16.83 -2.14
N ARG A 45 9.65 16.22 -3.10
CA ARG A 45 9.81 16.54 -4.52
C ARG A 45 8.45 16.55 -5.23
N ILE A 46 8.33 17.39 -6.26
CA ILE A 46 7.24 17.26 -7.23
C ILE A 46 7.60 16.08 -8.14
N VAL A 47 6.80 15.01 -8.07
CA VAL A 47 6.99 13.84 -8.91
C VAL A 47 6.57 14.19 -10.33
N VAL A 48 7.55 14.48 -11.18
CA VAL A 48 7.34 14.65 -12.62
C VAL A 48 7.83 13.37 -13.29
N PRO A 49 7.10 12.80 -14.25
CA PRO A 49 7.55 11.64 -15.01
C PRO A 49 8.71 12.03 -15.92
N LEU A 50 9.91 12.07 -15.36
CA LEU A 50 11.13 12.32 -16.11
C LEU A 50 11.74 10.96 -16.51
N PRO A 51 11.93 10.69 -17.81
CA PRO A 51 12.31 9.36 -18.31
C PRO A 51 13.74 8.92 -17.94
N PHE A 52 14.55 9.78 -17.31
CA PHE A 52 15.99 9.56 -17.19
C PHE A 52 16.53 9.32 -15.77
N LYS A 53 15.71 9.23 -14.73
CA LYS A 53 16.23 9.02 -13.37
C LYS A 53 16.16 7.55 -12.94
N LYS A 54 17.36 6.94 -12.86
CA LYS A 54 17.53 5.54 -12.38
C LYS A 54 17.25 5.33 -10.89
N ASN A 55 17.28 6.39 -10.06
CA ASN A 55 17.10 6.26 -8.61
C ASN A 55 15.66 6.58 -8.21
N PRO A 56 14.89 5.57 -7.71
CA PRO A 56 13.49 5.74 -7.32
C PRO A 56 13.30 6.69 -6.12
N ASP A 57 14.33 6.89 -5.29
CA ASP A 57 14.27 7.78 -4.13
C ASP A 57 14.55 9.24 -4.48
N LYS A 58 14.91 9.53 -5.74
CA LYS A 58 15.20 10.88 -6.24
C LYS A 58 14.34 11.27 -7.44
N LEU A 59 13.15 10.71 -7.56
CA LEU A 59 12.23 11.04 -8.65
C LEU A 59 11.71 12.47 -8.52
N GLY A 60 11.58 13.17 -9.66
CA GLY A 60 11.02 14.51 -9.73
C GLY A 60 12.01 15.63 -9.44
N ILE A 61 11.48 16.85 -9.28
CA ILE A 61 12.22 18.10 -9.05
C ILE A 61 12.10 18.48 -7.56
N PRO A 62 13.18 18.95 -6.89
CA PRO A 62 13.05 19.46 -5.52
C PRO A 62 11.99 20.55 -5.44
N HIS A 63 11.12 20.45 -4.46
CA HIS A 63 10.02 21.40 -4.27
C HIS A 63 10.51 22.57 -3.38
N PRO A 64 10.25 23.84 -3.75
CA PRO A 64 10.62 24.98 -2.92
C PRO A 64 9.92 24.97 -1.55
N PHE A 65 8.71 24.44 -1.49
CA PHE A 65 7.95 24.22 -0.25
C PHE A 65 8.01 22.77 0.26
N GLY A 66 9.09 22.05 -0.04
CA GLY A 66 9.24 20.63 0.29
C GLY A 66 9.10 20.31 1.78
N LYS A 67 9.47 21.23 2.68
CA LYS A 67 9.23 21.07 4.13
C LYS A 67 7.75 21.08 4.46
N PHE A 68 6.97 21.97 3.88
CA PHE A 68 5.53 22.04 4.09
C PHE A 68 4.84 20.78 3.57
N GLN A 69 5.16 20.36 2.35
CA GLN A 69 4.64 19.12 1.75
C GLN A 69 4.99 17.89 2.61
N ASN A 70 6.24 17.79 3.07
CA ASN A 70 6.68 16.72 3.96
C ASN A 70 5.87 16.68 5.25
N ASN A 71 5.72 17.81 5.93
CA ASN A 71 4.99 17.88 7.18
C ASN A 71 3.51 17.52 6.98
N ALA A 72 2.88 18.06 5.94
CA ALA A 72 1.49 17.73 5.62
C ALA A 72 1.30 16.23 5.37
N LEU A 73 2.16 15.59 4.56
CA LEU A 73 2.05 14.15 4.31
C LEU A 73 2.29 13.31 5.56
N LEU A 74 3.22 13.72 6.44
CA LEU A 74 3.44 13.04 7.73
C LEU A 74 2.23 13.17 8.66
N GLU A 75 1.61 14.35 8.74
CA GLU A 75 0.39 14.59 9.53
C GLU A 75 -0.79 13.76 9.01
N PHE A 76 -0.89 13.57 7.68
CA PHE A 76 -1.86 12.69 7.05
C PHE A 76 -1.54 11.19 7.19
N GLY A 77 -0.51 10.82 7.97
CA GLY A 77 -0.15 9.43 8.23
C GLY A 77 0.80 8.82 7.18
N GLY A 78 1.44 9.64 6.36
CA GLY A 78 2.43 9.15 5.40
C GLY A 78 3.67 8.60 6.08
N ILE A 79 4.10 7.42 5.66
CA ILE A 79 5.34 6.77 6.08
C ILE A 79 6.34 6.86 4.92
N PRO A 80 7.38 7.71 5.02
CA PRO A 80 8.41 7.79 3.99
C PRO A 80 9.27 6.53 3.99
N VAL A 81 9.37 5.88 2.85
CA VAL A 81 10.20 4.69 2.66
C VAL A 81 11.24 4.89 1.57
N TRP A 82 12.44 4.42 1.86
CA TRP A 82 13.56 4.42 0.94
C TRP A 82 13.62 3.07 0.23
N ARG A 83 13.47 3.08 -1.09
CA ARG A 83 13.51 1.84 -1.89
C ARG A 83 14.91 1.30 -2.09
N THR A 84 15.93 2.16 -1.96
CA THR A 84 17.34 1.81 -2.18
C THR A 84 18.10 1.45 -0.90
N LYS A 85 17.48 1.58 0.28
CA LYS A 85 18.15 1.22 1.55
C LYS A 85 18.31 -0.30 1.70
N PRO A 86 19.47 -0.77 2.20
CA PRO A 86 19.73 -2.19 2.43
C PRO A 86 18.74 -2.88 3.37
N THR A 87 18.18 -2.14 4.32
CA THR A 87 17.18 -2.63 5.28
C THR A 87 15.85 -3.04 4.63
N GLY A 88 15.65 -2.68 3.34
CA GLY A 88 14.39 -2.95 2.66
C GLY A 88 13.20 -2.14 3.20
N VAL A 89 12.13 -2.05 2.40
CA VAL A 89 10.92 -1.29 2.74
C VAL A 89 10.17 -1.92 3.93
N THR A 90 10.05 -3.23 3.96
CA THR A 90 9.34 -3.98 5.00
C THR A 90 9.87 -3.66 6.40
N GLN A 91 11.19 -3.72 6.58
CA GLN A 91 11.81 -3.42 7.89
C GLN A 91 11.62 -1.96 8.31
N GLN A 92 11.71 -1.03 7.36
CA GLN A 92 11.47 0.39 7.64
C GLN A 92 10.05 0.64 8.16
N VAL A 93 9.05 -0.05 7.62
CA VAL A 93 7.65 0.04 8.07
C VAL A 93 7.48 -0.55 9.46
N ILE A 94 8.04 -1.74 9.71
CA ILE A 94 8.02 -2.40 11.02
C ILE A 94 8.61 -1.47 12.07
N ASP A 95 9.78 -0.88 11.82
CA ASP A 95 10.46 0.01 12.77
C ASP A 95 9.67 1.26 13.11
N GLN A 96 8.90 1.79 12.16
CA GLN A 96 8.05 2.97 12.38
C GLN A 96 6.74 2.68 13.12
N LEU A 97 6.21 1.46 12.99
CA LEU A 97 4.91 1.10 13.57
C LEU A 97 5.00 0.26 14.84
N LYS A 98 6.13 -0.40 15.15
CA LYS A 98 6.27 -1.31 16.30
C LYS A 98 5.96 -0.68 17.66
N SER A 99 6.19 0.62 17.83
CA SER A 99 5.90 1.34 19.06
C SER A 99 4.45 1.83 19.18
N LYS A 100 3.62 1.60 18.16
CA LYS A 100 2.23 2.06 18.16
C LYS A 100 1.30 0.95 18.66
N ASP A 101 0.50 1.27 19.66
CA ASP A 101 -0.50 0.33 20.19
C ASP A 101 -1.63 0.07 19.22
N LYS A 102 -2.04 1.12 18.48
CA LYS A 102 -3.12 1.06 17.49
C LYS A 102 -2.70 1.70 16.18
N PHE A 103 -2.99 1.04 15.09
CA PHE A 103 -2.84 1.64 13.75
C PHE A 103 -3.70 0.92 12.70
N ILE A 104 -4.01 1.66 11.65
CA ILE A 104 -4.48 1.10 10.38
C ILE A 104 -3.40 1.46 9.35
N LEU A 105 -2.82 0.47 8.72
CA LEU A 105 -1.85 0.64 7.63
C LEU A 105 -2.52 0.29 6.31
N TYR A 106 -2.61 1.26 5.41
CA TYR A 106 -3.02 1.02 4.02
C TYR A 106 -1.79 0.73 3.17
N LEU A 107 -1.79 -0.39 2.48
CA LEU A 107 -0.75 -0.73 1.53
C LEU A 107 -1.31 -1.42 0.29
N THR A 108 -0.67 -1.17 -0.85
CA THR A 108 -0.94 -1.87 -2.09
C THR A 108 -0.01 -3.07 -2.19
N VAL A 109 -0.59 -4.27 -2.28
CA VAL A 109 0.18 -5.52 -2.20
C VAL A 109 1.04 -5.80 -3.43
N GLU A 110 0.77 -5.12 -4.55
CA GLU A 110 1.61 -5.19 -5.75
C GLU A 110 2.90 -4.36 -5.61
N GLY A 111 2.90 -3.35 -4.73
CA GLY A 111 4.03 -2.47 -4.43
C GLY A 111 4.43 -1.49 -5.54
N GLU A 112 3.91 -1.62 -6.75
CA GLU A 112 4.13 -0.73 -7.90
C GLU A 112 2.90 -0.71 -8.81
N MET A 113 2.68 0.42 -9.51
CA MET A 113 1.59 0.58 -10.49
C MET A 113 1.82 -0.17 -11.82
N LYS A 114 2.94 -0.87 -11.96
CA LYS A 114 3.22 -1.65 -13.16
C LYS A 114 2.35 -2.90 -13.23
N THR A 115 2.15 -3.39 -14.44
CA THR A 115 1.32 -4.57 -14.78
C THR A 115 1.84 -5.90 -14.22
N ASN A 116 2.39 -5.91 -13.04
CA ASN A 116 2.84 -7.13 -12.39
C ASN A 116 1.64 -7.78 -11.71
N GLU A 117 1.22 -8.91 -12.24
CA GLU A 117 0.18 -9.79 -11.69
C GLU A 117 0.68 -10.55 -10.45
N THR A 118 1.65 -9.99 -9.74
CA THR A 118 2.28 -10.64 -8.58
C THR A 118 2.13 -9.80 -7.33
N ILE A 119 1.75 -10.45 -6.26
CA ILE A 119 1.68 -9.88 -4.92
C ILE A 119 3.05 -10.02 -4.24
N LYS A 120 3.51 -8.95 -3.61
CA LYS A 120 4.72 -8.97 -2.78
C LYS A 120 4.40 -9.44 -1.37
N SER A 121 5.28 -10.20 -0.76
CA SER A 121 5.11 -10.77 0.59
C SER A 121 5.25 -9.77 1.75
N GLY A 122 5.45 -8.48 1.45
CA GLY A 122 5.62 -7.44 2.47
C GLY A 122 4.48 -7.39 3.51
N PHE A 123 3.23 -7.58 3.09
CA PHE A 123 2.06 -7.61 3.97
C PHE A 123 2.17 -8.74 5.02
N HIS A 124 2.63 -9.91 4.62
CA HIS A 124 2.83 -11.07 5.49
C HIS A 124 3.86 -10.77 6.59
N TYR A 125 5.06 -10.33 6.20
CA TYR A 125 6.14 -10.06 7.16
C TYR A 125 5.81 -8.91 8.11
N ILE A 126 5.17 -7.84 7.62
CA ILE A 126 4.72 -6.73 8.47
C ILE A 126 3.62 -7.22 9.42
N GLY A 127 2.65 -8.00 8.91
CA GLY A 127 1.56 -8.56 9.70
C GLY A 127 2.05 -9.45 10.84
N LYS A 128 2.94 -10.39 10.53
CA LYS A 128 3.55 -11.28 11.54
C LYS A 128 4.38 -10.51 12.58
N ALA A 129 5.24 -9.59 12.13
CA ALA A 129 6.13 -8.85 13.04
C ALA A 129 5.38 -7.89 13.98
N LEU A 130 4.23 -7.37 13.55
CA LEU A 130 3.44 -6.40 14.32
C LEU A 130 2.17 -6.99 14.94
N ASP A 131 1.94 -8.29 14.80
CA ASP A 131 0.69 -8.96 15.22
C ASP A 131 -0.54 -8.19 14.69
N ALA A 132 -0.55 -7.94 13.39
CA ALA A 132 -1.58 -7.14 12.75
C ALA A 132 -2.51 -7.99 11.88
N THR A 133 -3.81 -7.71 11.98
CA THR A 133 -4.85 -8.37 11.17
C THR A 133 -4.81 -7.86 9.73
N ILE A 134 -4.79 -8.77 8.76
CA ILE A 134 -4.83 -8.44 7.33
C ILE A 134 -6.29 -8.38 6.86
N VAL A 135 -6.69 -7.24 6.31
CA VAL A 135 -7.99 -7.04 5.68
C VAL A 135 -7.78 -6.80 4.19
N PRO A 136 -7.99 -7.82 3.36
CA PRO A 136 -7.93 -7.65 1.91
C PRO A 136 -8.98 -6.67 1.43
N THR A 137 -8.64 -5.85 0.43
CA THR A 137 -9.54 -4.80 -0.05
C THR A 137 -9.47 -4.69 -1.56
N LYS A 138 -10.62 -4.73 -2.20
CA LYS A 138 -10.76 -4.54 -3.65
C LYS A 138 -11.04 -3.09 -4.00
N ILE A 139 -10.33 -2.59 -5.02
CA ILE A 139 -10.67 -1.34 -5.70
C ILE A 139 -11.27 -1.71 -7.05
N ASP A 140 -12.57 -1.92 -7.07
CA ASP A 140 -13.31 -2.35 -8.27
C ASP A 140 -13.89 -1.14 -9.00
N TYR A 141 -13.24 -0.75 -10.08
CA TYR A 141 -13.66 0.38 -10.91
C TYR A 141 -14.87 0.08 -11.79
N GLU A 142 -15.09 -1.18 -12.15
CA GLU A 142 -16.25 -1.57 -12.93
C GLU A 142 -17.54 -1.35 -12.14
N ASN A 143 -17.56 -1.82 -10.89
CA ASN A 143 -18.71 -1.72 -10.02
C ASN A 143 -18.66 -0.47 -9.11
N ARG A 144 -17.63 0.37 -9.25
CA ARG A 144 -17.40 1.59 -8.44
C ARG A 144 -17.43 1.29 -6.94
N ARG A 145 -16.74 0.24 -6.52
CA ARG A 145 -16.74 -0.23 -5.14
C ARG A 145 -15.33 -0.21 -4.55
N PHE A 146 -15.29 0.17 -3.28
CA PHE A 146 -14.18 -0.08 -2.39
C PHE A 146 -14.66 -1.12 -1.38
N GLU A 147 -14.28 -2.38 -1.56
CA GLU A 147 -14.84 -3.51 -0.83
C GLU A 147 -13.82 -4.07 0.15
N LEU A 148 -14.14 -4.00 1.45
CA LEU A 148 -13.41 -4.70 2.50
C LEU A 148 -13.86 -6.15 2.53
N MET A 149 -12.93 -7.08 2.44
CA MET A 149 -13.20 -8.51 2.51
C MET A 149 -12.99 -9.05 3.93
N GLU A 150 -13.32 -10.31 4.14
CA GLU A 150 -13.02 -11.03 5.36
C GLU A 150 -11.51 -11.06 5.66
N GLU A 151 -11.17 -11.06 6.93
CA GLU A 151 -9.80 -11.15 7.42
C GLU A 151 -9.05 -12.31 6.75
N LEU A 152 -7.79 -12.09 6.42
CA LEU A 152 -6.88 -13.13 5.98
C LEU A 152 -6.04 -13.60 7.18
N PRO A 153 -6.30 -14.79 7.73
CA PRO A 153 -5.44 -15.36 8.74
C PRO A 153 -4.06 -15.65 8.15
N LEU A 154 -3.01 -15.12 8.77
CA LEU A 154 -1.65 -15.38 8.31
C LEU A 154 -1.17 -16.75 8.77
N THR A 155 -0.68 -17.54 7.83
CA THR A 155 0.00 -18.81 8.05
C THR A 155 1.49 -18.58 8.37
N ASP A 156 2.27 -19.64 8.49
CA ASP A 156 3.73 -19.51 8.59
C ASP A 156 4.43 -19.41 7.22
N SER A 157 3.67 -19.55 6.14
CA SER A 157 4.16 -19.49 4.78
C SER A 157 3.68 -18.23 4.06
N ALA A 158 4.62 -17.34 3.75
CA ALA A 158 4.33 -16.15 2.95
C ALA A 158 3.80 -16.49 1.55
N GLU A 159 4.21 -17.62 0.98
CA GLU A 159 3.76 -18.04 -0.36
C GLU A 159 2.30 -18.50 -0.34
N LEU A 160 1.87 -19.27 0.69
CA LEU A 160 0.47 -19.65 0.86
C LEU A 160 -0.43 -18.44 1.08
N ASP A 161 0.00 -17.49 1.88
CA ASP A 161 -0.76 -16.26 2.14
C ASP A 161 -0.86 -15.38 0.88
N LYS A 162 0.20 -15.31 0.07
CA LYS A 162 0.18 -14.64 -1.24
C LYS A 162 -0.79 -15.31 -2.21
N GLU A 163 -0.78 -16.63 -2.27
CA GLU A 163 -1.67 -17.40 -3.14
C GLU A 163 -3.14 -17.16 -2.75
N SER A 164 -3.45 -17.27 -1.46
CA SER A 164 -4.78 -16.99 -0.93
C SER A 164 -5.25 -15.56 -1.26
N LEU A 165 -4.33 -14.60 -1.19
CA LEU A 165 -4.64 -13.21 -1.51
C LEU A 165 -4.83 -12.99 -3.03
N MET A 166 -4.03 -13.67 -3.87
CA MET A 166 -4.20 -13.64 -5.33
C MET A 166 -5.54 -14.21 -5.78
N ASP A 167 -6.01 -15.28 -5.14
CA ASP A 167 -7.33 -15.85 -5.42
C ASP A 167 -8.46 -14.86 -5.15
N ARG A 168 -8.34 -14.10 -4.06
CA ARG A 168 -9.34 -13.09 -3.68
C ARG A 168 -9.41 -11.92 -4.66
N TYR A 169 -8.29 -11.56 -5.31
CA TYR A 169 -8.24 -10.44 -6.27
C TYR A 169 -8.41 -10.86 -7.72
N HIS A 170 -8.51 -12.14 -8.00
CA HIS A 170 -8.67 -12.62 -9.38
C HIS A 170 -9.89 -12.00 -10.05
N LEU A 171 -9.72 -11.51 -11.29
CA LEU A 171 -10.70 -10.81 -12.12
C LEU A 171 -11.21 -9.45 -11.58
N VAL A 172 -10.62 -8.90 -10.53
CA VAL A 172 -10.98 -7.55 -10.08
C VAL A 172 -10.51 -6.52 -11.10
N LYS A 173 -11.42 -5.66 -11.55
CA LYS A 173 -11.13 -4.63 -12.54
C LYS A 173 -10.69 -3.33 -11.87
N GLY A 174 -9.40 -3.02 -11.98
CA GLY A 174 -8.85 -1.70 -11.70
C GLY A 174 -9.15 -0.72 -12.84
N ARG A 175 -8.70 0.54 -12.69
CA ARG A 175 -8.94 1.59 -13.70
C ARG A 175 -8.33 1.26 -15.07
N ASN A 176 -7.09 0.75 -15.07
CA ASN A 176 -6.29 0.56 -16.29
C ASN A 176 -5.93 -0.91 -16.53
N LYS A 177 -6.28 -1.81 -15.64
CA LYS A 177 -5.96 -3.24 -15.74
C LYS A 177 -6.95 -4.11 -14.97
N VAL A 178 -7.04 -5.38 -15.36
CA VAL A 178 -7.69 -6.43 -14.59
C VAL A 178 -6.60 -7.20 -13.83
N PHE A 179 -6.86 -7.55 -12.58
CA PHE A 179 -5.96 -8.40 -11.81
C PHE A 179 -6.20 -9.86 -12.18
N TYR A 180 -5.18 -10.53 -12.69
CA TYR A 180 -5.21 -11.96 -12.98
C TYR A 180 -4.26 -12.70 -12.06
N LYS A 181 -4.70 -13.86 -11.55
CA LYS A 181 -3.79 -14.81 -10.92
C LYS A 181 -2.86 -15.37 -12.00
N PRO A 182 -1.53 -15.45 -11.78
CA PRO A 182 -0.61 -16.02 -12.76
C PRO A 182 -1.02 -17.44 -13.18
N GLY A 183 -0.94 -17.71 -14.49
CA GLY A 183 -1.32 -19.02 -15.07
C GLY A 183 -2.81 -19.24 -15.34
N THR A 184 -3.67 -18.23 -15.11
CA THR A 184 -5.14 -18.34 -15.30
C THR A 184 -5.69 -17.48 -16.46
N LYS A 185 -4.81 -16.94 -17.31
CA LYS A 185 -5.20 -16.21 -18.54
C LYS A 185 -5.63 -17.14 -19.64
#